data_087641d56bf69c9a90c7d65274817ec7
#
_entry.id   087641d56bf69c9a90c7d65274817ec7
#
_cell.length_a   1.000
_cell.length_b   1.000
_cell.length_c   1.000
_cell.angle_alpha   90.00
_cell.angle_beta   90.00
_cell.angle_gamma   90.00
#
_symmetry.space_group_name_H-M   'P 1'
#
loop_
_entity.id
_entity.type
_entity.pdbx_description
1 polymer ?
#
loop_
_entity_poly.entity_id
_entity_poly.type
_entity_poly.pdbx_seq_one_letter_code
_entity_poly.pdbx_strand_id
1 'polypeptide(L)'
;MQKIPHEEELVKKALQGGAVYAKKRAYGEVEAHDSMKLKVQFVYRVLVEDKLIQALAKDQVTDPNMRHKLALWISRQLPPDHALRN
;
A
#
# COMPACT_ATOMS: atom_id res chain seq x y z
N MET A 1 15.81 5.74 -4.94
CA MET A 1 14.91 4.61 -4.71
C MET A 1 14.70 3.83 -6.00
N GLN A 2 14.79 2.52 -5.92
CA GLN A 2 14.70 1.67 -7.10
C GLN A 2 13.24 1.48 -7.53
N LYS A 3 12.96 1.69 -8.81
CA LYS A 3 11.63 1.45 -9.35
C LYS A 3 11.39 -0.04 -9.53
N ILE A 4 10.19 -0.49 -9.19
CA ILE A 4 9.78 -1.86 -9.44
C ILE A 4 8.82 -1.89 -10.62
N PRO A 5 8.80 -2.99 -11.40
CA PRO A 5 7.86 -3.10 -12.52
C PRO A 5 6.41 -3.02 -12.05
N HIS A 6 5.59 -2.34 -12.84
CA HIS A 6 4.15 -2.22 -12.57
C HIS A 6 3.81 -1.58 -11.23
N GLU A 7 4.67 -0.69 -10.72
CA GLU A 7 4.47 -0.08 -9.41
C GLU A 7 3.10 0.58 -9.29
N GLU A 8 2.66 1.30 -10.32
CA GLU A 8 1.37 1.99 -10.29
C GLU A 8 0.20 1.04 -10.15
N GLU A 9 0.20 -0.05 -10.93
CA GLU A 9 -0.83 -1.08 -10.82
C GLU A 9 -0.77 -1.79 -9.47
N LEU A 10 0.42 -2.04 -8.97
CA LEU A 10 0.61 -2.65 -7.65
C LEU A 10 0.06 -1.76 -6.55
N VAL A 11 0.29 -0.45 -6.63
CA VAL A 11 -0.27 0.50 -5.66
C VAL A 11 -1.79 0.43 -5.68
N LYS A 12 -2.41 0.41 -6.86
CA LYS A 12 -3.87 0.31 -6.96
C LYS A 12 -4.39 -0.97 -6.30
N LYS A 13 -3.73 -2.10 -6.54
CA LYS A 13 -4.10 -3.36 -5.90
C LYS A 13 -3.90 -3.29 -4.38
N ALA A 14 -2.82 -2.67 -3.94
CA ALA A 14 -2.56 -2.51 -2.51
C ALA A 14 -3.65 -1.67 -1.84
N LEU A 15 -4.12 -0.63 -2.51
CA LEU A 15 -5.18 0.20 -1.96
C LEU A 15 -6.48 -0.58 -1.83
N GLN A 16 -6.81 -1.40 -2.82
CA GLN A 16 -8.00 -2.26 -2.76
C GLN A 16 -7.89 -3.29 -1.64
N GLY A 17 -6.79 -4.03 -1.61
CA GLY A 17 -6.57 -5.05 -0.59
C GLY A 17 -6.43 -4.46 0.80
N GLY A 18 -5.73 -3.34 0.92
CA GLY A 18 -5.55 -2.67 2.19
C GLY A 18 -6.85 -2.09 2.74
N ALA A 19 -7.72 -1.59 1.87
CA ALA A 19 -9.02 -1.09 2.29
C ALA A 19 -9.90 -2.21 2.86
N VAL A 20 -9.91 -3.37 2.19
CA VAL A 20 -10.64 -4.55 2.68
C VAL A 20 -10.07 -5.01 4.02
N TYR A 21 -8.76 -5.05 4.13
CA TYR A 21 -8.08 -5.41 5.37
C TYR A 21 -8.45 -4.46 6.51
N ALA A 22 -8.40 -3.16 6.23
CA ALA A 22 -8.72 -2.15 7.24
C ALA A 22 -10.16 -2.28 7.74
N LYS A 23 -11.09 -2.57 6.83
CA LYS A 23 -12.49 -2.77 7.18
C LYS A 23 -12.65 -3.99 8.09
N LYS A 24 -11.99 -5.10 7.78
CA LYS A 24 -12.05 -6.32 8.58
C LYS A 24 -11.45 -6.11 9.97
N ARG A 25 -10.46 -5.24 10.09
CA ARG A 25 -9.80 -4.95 11.36
C ARG A 25 -10.43 -3.76 12.08
N ALA A 26 -11.54 -3.23 11.57
CA ALA A 26 -12.28 -2.12 12.18
C ALA A 26 -11.47 -0.82 12.25
N TYR A 27 -10.54 -0.60 11.33
CA TYR A 27 -9.82 0.67 11.24
C TYR A 27 -10.63 1.77 10.56
N GLY A 28 -11.73 1.42 9.90
CA GLY A 28 -12.54 2.36 9.15
C GLY A 28 -12.52 2.08 7.66
N GLU A 29 -13.07 3.00 6.89
CA GLU A 29 -13.19 2.85 5.45
C GLU A 29 -12.64 4.08 4.74
N VAL A 30 -12.07 3.84 3.54
CA VAL A 30 -11.68 4.90 2.63
C VAL A 30 -12.86 5.24 1.75
N GLU A 31 -13.20 6.53 1.66
CA GLU A 31 -14.28 6.98 0.80
C GLU A 31 -13.87 6.88 -0.66
N ALA A 32 -14.82 6.52 -1.53
CA ALA A 32 -14.55 6.36 -2.96
C ALA A 32 -14.04 7.66 -3.58
N HIS A 33 -14.49 8.81 -3.07
CA HIS A 33 -14.09 10.12 -3.58
C HIS A 33 -12.81 10.67 -2.96
N ASP A 34 -12.22 9.95 -2.00
CA ASP A 34 -10.97 10.40 -1.42
C ASP A 34 -9.85 10.39 -2.48
N SER A 35 -8.93 11.35 -2.37
CA SER A 35 -7.80 11.41 -3.29
C SER A 35 -6.91 10.18 -3.11
N MET A 36 -6.16 9.86 -4.17
CA MET A 36 -5.20 8.75 -4.10
C MET A 36 -4.20 8.96 -2.96
N LYS A 37 -3.77 10.20 -2.75
CA LYS A 37 -2.84 10.54 -1.67
C LYS A 37 -3.40 10.16 -0.31
N LEU A 38 -4.68 10.48 -0.04
CA LEU A 38 -5.32 10.14 1.22
C LEU A 38 -5.46 8.62 1.39
N LYS A 39 -5.81 7.93 0.31
CA LYS A 39 -5.92 6.46 0.35
C LYS A 39 -4.57 5.82 0.64
N VAL A 40 -3.51 6.31 0.02
CA VAL A 40 -2.15 5.81 0.26
C VAL A 40 -1.76 6.01 1.72
N GLN A 41 -2.00 7.19 2.27
CA GLN A 41 -1.70 7.48 3.67
C GLN A 41 -2.46 6.58 4.63
N PHE A 42 -3.74 6.37 4.35
CA PHE A 42 -4.60 5.54 5.20
C PHE A 42 -4.11 4.08 5.21
N VAL A 43 -3.91 3.49 4.03
CA VAL A 43 -3.47 2.11 3.93
C VAL A 43 -2.08 1.93 4.54
N TYR A 44 -1.17 2.87 4.24
CA TYR A 44 0.18 2.84 4.82
C TYR A 44 0.12 2.79 6.35
N ARG A 45 -0.69 3.67 6.95
CA ARG A 45 -0.83 3.74 8.40
C ARG A 45 -1.38 2.43 8.99
N VAL A 46 -2.39 1.86 8.35
CA VAL A 46 -2.99 0.59 8.79
C VAL A 46 -1.94 -0.52 8.78
N LEU A 47 -1.19 -0.64 7.69
CA LEU A 47 -0.21 -1.71 7.55
C LEU A 47 0.95 -1.55 8.53
N VAL A 48 1.36 -0.33 8.82
CA VAL A 48 2.40 -0.07 9.81
C VAL A 48 1.89 -0.42 11.21
N GLU A 49 0.66 -0.03 11.52
CA GLU A 49 0.03 -0.29 12.83
C GLU A 49 -0.04 -1.78 13.11
N ASP A 50 -0.36 -2.58 12.11
CA ASP A 50 -0.45 -4.04 12.24
C ASP A 50 0.89 -4.73 11.98
N LYS A 51 1.97 -3.95 11.84
CA LYS A 51 3.33 -4.47 11.66
C LYS A 51 3.51 -5.34 10.42
N LEU A 52 2.68 -5.10 9.40
CA LEU A 52 2.80 -5.80 8.12
C LEU A 52 3.90 -5.20 7.25
N ILE A 53 4.21 -3.92 7.45
CA ILE A 53 5.33 -3.24 6.83
C ILE A 53 6.05 -2.41 7.88
N GLN A 54 7.32 -2.12 7.63
CA GLN A 54 8.08 -1.26 8.52
C GLN A 54 7.77 0.21 8.24
N ALA A 55 7.66 1.01 9.30
CA ALA A 55 7.45 2.44 9.16
C ALA A 55 8.69 3.10 8.53
N LEU A 56 8.44 4.10 7.68
CA LEU A 56 9.51 4.92 7.14
C LEU A 56 10.04 5.86 8.20
N ALA A 57 11.30 6.26 8.07
CA ALA A 57 11.87 7.30 8.92
C ALA A 57 11.08 8.59 8.72
N LYS A 58 11.02 9.45 9.75
CA LYS A 58 10.21 10.66 9.73
C LYS A 58 10.46 11.53 8.51
N ASP A 59 11.71 11.67 8.10
CA ASP A 59 12.10 12.49 6.95
C ASP A 59 11.90 11.78 5.62
N GLN A 60 11.50 10.50 5.66
CA GLN A 60 11.27 9.69 4.47
C GLN A 60 9.79 9.41 4.22
N VAL A 61 8.88 9.94 5.04
CA VAL A 61 7.44 9.70 4.88
C VAL A 61 6.90 10.65 3.82
N THR A 62 7.12 10.30 2.57
CA THR A 62 6.63 11.05 1.40
C THR A 62 5.68 10.16 0.61
N ASP A 63 4.85 10.78 -0.24
CA ASP A 63 3.91 10.03 -1.06
C ASP A 63 4.61 8.96 -1.93
N PRO A 64 5.69 9.27 -2.67
CA PRO A 64 6.38 8.23 -3.45
C PRO A 64 6.91 7.09 -2.60
N ASN A 65 7.46 7.40 -1.43
CA ASN A 65 8.02 6.37 -0.56
C ASN A 65 6.93 5.47 0.03
N MET A 66 5.80 6.05 0.42
CA MET A 66 4.66 5.27 0.91
C MET A 66 4.11 4.37 -0.19
N ARG A 67 3.95 4.89 -1.41
CA ARG A 67 3.47 4.09 -2.54
C ARG A 67 4.41 2.92 -2.82
N HIS A 68 5.72 3.17 -2.77
CA HIS A 68 6.71 2.12 -2.97
C HIS A 68 6.57 1.01 -1.93
N LYS A 69 6.39 1.38 -0.66
CA LYS A 69 6.17 0.40 0.41
C LYS A 69 4.93 -0.44 0.17
N LEU A 70 3.83 0.20 -0.24
CA LEU A 70 2.58 -0.51 -0.53
C LEU A 70 2.75 -1.46 -1.71
N ALA A 71 3.43 -1.01 -2.77
CA ALA A 71 3.68 -1.85 -3.94
C ALA A 71 4.50 -3.08 -3.58
N LEU A 72 5.53 -2.92 -2.77
CA LEU A 72 6.34 -4.06 -2.32
C LEU A 72 5.52 -5.02 -1.47
N TRP A 73 4.68 -4.49 -0.59
CA TRP A 73 3.83 -5.33 0.26
C TRP A 73 2.89 -6.19 -0.59
N ILE A 74 2.16 -5.56 -1.51
CA ILE A 74 1.18 -6.31 -2.29
C ILE A 74 1.84 -7.29 -3.27
N SER A 75 3.03 -6.94 -3.79
CA SER A 75 3.73 -7.84 -4.70
C SER A 75 4.07 -9.17 -4.02
N ARG A 76 4.34 -9.13 -2.72
CA ARG A 76 4.62 -10.35 -1.94
C ARG A 76 3.38 -11.18 -1.68
N GLN A 77 2.19 -10.59 -1.83
CA GLN A 77 0.92 -11.29 -1.65
C GLN A 77 0.45 -11.98 -2.93
N LEU A 78 1.06 -11.63 -4.07
CA LEU A 78 0.70 -12.21 -5.36
C LEU A 78 1.47 -13.51 -5.60
N PRO A 79 0.88 -14.45 -6.39
CA PRO A 79 1.61 -15.67 -6.78
C PRO A 79 2.90 -15.33 -7.52
N PRO A 80 3.94 -16.18 -7.44
CA PRO A 80 5.21 -15.92 -8.12
C PRO A 80 5.10 -15.74 -9.62
N ASP A 81 4.09 -16.36 -10.23
CA ASP A 81 3.86 -16.29 -11.68
C ASP A 81 2.90 -15.17 -12.08
N HIS A 82 2.47 -14.33 -11.13
CA HIS A 82 1.57 -13.23 -11.44
C HIS A 82 2.29 -12.18 -12.28
N ALA A 83 1.59 -11.66 -13.31
CA ALA A 83 2.19 -10.70 -14.24
C ALA A 83 2.71 -9.44 -13.54
N LEU A 84 2.01 -8.96 -12.51
CA LEU A 84 2.41 -7.74 -11.80
C LEU A 84 3.60 -7.95 -10.86
N ARG A 85 3.96 -9.18 -10.56
CA ARG A 85 5.08 -9.47 -9.68
C ARG A 85 6.42 -9.43 -10.39
N ASN A 86 6.43 -9.64 -11.69
CA ASN A 86 7.65 -9.71 -12.49
C ASN A 86 8.02 -8.37 -13.11
#